data_d79f9861f52cbd2cb3c7a1293121c33a
#
_entry.id   d79f9861f52cbd2cb3c7a1293121c33a
#
_cell.length_a   1.000
_cell.length_b   1.000
_cell.length_c   1.000
_cell.angle_alpha   90.00
_cell.angle_beta   90.00
_cell.angle_gamma   90.00
#
_symmetry.space_group_name_H-M   'P 1'
#
loop_
_entity.id
_entity.type
_entity.pdbx_description
1 polymer ?
#
loop_
_entity_poly.entity_id
_entity_poly.type
_entity_poly.pdbx_seq_one_letter_code
_entity_poly.pdbx_strand_id
1 'polypeptide(L)'
;MTTEHDYCIVLSTTANEQNRDQIIKGLLEAKLAACIQTMPIESHYVWKGEICNDTEWLLVIKTRRELYELVEEKIENLHEYEVAQIVQVPIVDGFNPYLEWLRESTLSRH
;
A
#
# COMPACT_ATOMS: atom_id res chain seq x y z
N MET A 1 -9.16 -25.14 10.97
CA MET A 1 -9.54 -24.16 10.04
C MET A 1 -8.66 -22.92 10.08
N THR A 2 -8.18 -22.54 8.99
CA THR A 2 -7.34 -21.36 8.93
C THR A 2 -8.16 -20.12 8.98
N THR A 3 -7.70 -19.19 9.72
CA THR A 3 -8.28 -17.87 9.65
C THR A 3 -7.58 -17.10 8.57
N GLU A 4 -8.31 -16.87 7.54
CA GLU A 4 -7.83 -16.03 6.47
C GLU A 4 -8.30 -14.62 6.75
N HIS A 5 -7.39 -13.67 6.64
CA HIS A 5 -7.78 -12.27 6.77
C HIS A 5 -8.07 -11.76 5.37
N ASP A 6 -9.32 -11.33 5.16
CA ASP A 6 -9.79 -10.91 3.84
C ASP A 6 -9.28 -9.52 3.46
N TYR A 7 -8.83 -8.75 4.44
CA TYR A 7 -8.42 -7.36 4.23
C TYR A 7 -7.00 -7.14 4.70
N CYS A 8 -6.33 -6.17 4.09
CA CYS A 8 -4.95 -5.91 4.46
C CYS A 8 -4.60 -4.44 4.27
N ILE A 9 -3.48 -4.07 4.88
CA ILE A 9 -2.85 -2.78 4.67
C ILE A 9 -1.57 -3.05 3.91
N VAL A 10 -1.35 -2.31 2.83
CA VAL A 10 -0.07 -2.35 2.12
C VAL A 10 0.66 -1.07 2.46
N LEU A 11 1.90 -1.22 2.93
CA LEU A 11 2.73 -0.07 3.27
C LEU A 11 3.77 0.14 2.18
N SER A 12 3.93 1.38 1.77
CA SER A 12 4.96 1.77 0.82
C SER A 12 5.44 3.17 1.15
N THR A 13 6.58 3.56 0.60
CA THR A 13 7.12 4.90 0.82
C THR A 13 7.56 5.49 -0.51
N THR A 14 7.51 6.81 -0.62
CA THR A 14 8.00 7.51 -1.81
C THR A 14 8.88 8.68 -1.39
N ALA A 15 9.78 9.08 -2.29
CA ALA A 15 10.72 10.17 -2.00
C ALA A 15 10.07 11.53 -2.15
N ASN A 16 9.01 11.65 -2.94
CA ASN A 16 8.43 12.95 -3.24
C ASN A 16 6.93 12.85 -3.43
N GLU A 17 6.28 14.02 -3.46
CA GLU A 17 4.83 14.09 -3.57
C GLU A 17 4.35 13.65 -4.94
N GLN A 18 5.12 13.93 -5.98
CA GLN A 18 4.69 13.60 -7.33
C GLN A 18 4.55 12.09 -7.51
N ASN A 19 5.55 11.33 -7.07
CA ASN A 19 5.49 9.87 -7.19
C ASN A 19 4.42 9.30 -6.26
N ARG A 20 4.27 9.89 -5.06
CA ARG A 20 3.19 9.53 -4.15
C ARG A 20 1.84 9.65 -4.85
N ASP A 21 1.60 10.79 -5.49
CA ASP A 21 0.30 11.05 -6.11
C ASP A 21 0.06 10.16 -7.33
N GLN A 22 1.11 9.83 -8.08
CA GLN A 22 0.99 8.89 -9.20
C GLN A 22 0.53 7.51 -8.72
N ILE A 23 1.10 7.04 -7.62
CA ILE A 23 0.76 5.74 -7.07
C ILE A 23 -0.68 5.75 -6.54
N ILE A 24 -1.04 6.81 -5.79
CA ILE A 24 -2.39 6.94 -5.27
C ILE A 24 -3.41 6.89 -6.40
N LYS A 25 -3.19 7.71 -7.42
CA LYS A 25 -4.12 7.78 -8.55
C LYS A 25 -4.21 6.44 -9.27
N GLY A 26 -3.07 5.81 -9.52
CA GLY A 26 -3.05 4.53 -10.22
C GLY A 26 -3.83 3.45 -9.49
N LEU A 27 -3.66 3.38 -8.17
CA LEU A 27 -4.33 2.36 -7.38
C LEU A 27 -5.83 2.61 -7.25
N LEU A 28 -6.21 3.86 -7.00
CA LEU A 28 -7.63 4.17 -6.81
C LEU A 28 -8.43 4.07 -8.10
N GLU A 29 -7.87 4.54 -9.20
CA GLU A 29 -8.57 4.47 -10.49
C GLU A 29 -8.74 3.03 -10.96
N ALA A 30 -7.78 2.18 -10.65
CA ALA A 30 -7.86 0.76 -11.01
C ALA A 30 -8.70 -0.04 -10.02
N LYS A 31 -9.21 0.61 -8.97
CA LYS A 31 -9.99 -0.02 -7.89
C LYS A 31 -9.20 -1.14 -7.19
N LEU A 32 -7.89 -0.96 -7.12
CA LEU A 32 -7.03 -1.89 -6.42
C LEU A 32 -6.89 -1.53 -4.94
N ALA A 33 -7.36 -0.35 -4.56
CA ALA A 33 -7.40 0.09 -3.17
C ALA A 33 -8.63 0.93 -2.96
N ALA A 34 -9.14 0.92 -1.73
CA ALA A 34 -10.33 1.69 -1.38
C ALA A 34 -9.97 2.99 -0.68
N CYS A 35 -8.88 2.98 0.06
CA CYS A 35 -8.49 4.13 0.88
C CYS A 35 -6.98 4.16 0.96
N ILE A 36 -6.39 5.33 0.74
CA ILE A 36 -4.95 5.50 0.89
C ILE A 36 -4.73 6.74 1.75
N GLN A 37 -4.04 6.55 2.86
CA GLN A 37 -3.71 7.63 3.77
C GLN A 37 -2.21 7.84 3.74
N THR A 38 -1.77 9.09 3.84
CA THR A 38 -0.35 9.39 3.73
C THR A 38 0.10 10.30 4.84
N MET A 39 1.39 10.20 5.18
CA MET A 39 2.00 11.10 6.13
C MET A 39 3.49 11.23 5.84
N PRO A 40 4.09 12.39 6.15
CA PRO A 40 5.54 12.53 6.02
C PRO A 40 6.23 11.79 7.16
N ILE A 41 7.32 11.13 6.85
CA ILE A 41 8.10 10.38 7.83
C ILE A 41 9.58 10.60 7.61
N GLU A 42 10.38 10.24 8.62
CA GLU A 42 11.81 10.14 8.48
C GLU A 42 12.16 8.66 8.50
N SER A 43 12.94 8.24 7.51
CA SER A 43 13.34 6.84 7.38
C SER A 43 14.82 6.72 7.63
N HIS A 44 15.20 5.75 8.45
CA HIS A 44 16.58 5.44 8.75
C HIS A 44 16.80 3.99 8.34
N TYR A 45 17.78 3.75 7.45
CA TYR A 45 17.91 2.42 6.88
C TYR A 45 19.33 2.18 6.40
N VAL A 46 19.62 0.94 6.08
CA VAL A 46 20.92 0.54 5.55
C VAL A 46 20.77 0.29 4.05
N TRP A 47 21.60 0.94 3.26
CA TRP A 47 21.62 0.75 1.81
C TRP A 47 23.04 0.66 1.36
N LYS A 48 23.40 -0.46 0.71
CA LYS A 48 24.75 -0.71 0.18
C LYS A 48 25.83 -0.48 1.24
N GLY A 49 25.55 -0.96 2.45
CA GLY A 49 26.49 -0.90 3.56
C GLY A 49 26.55 0.44 4.28
N GLU A 50 25.73 1.41 3.87
CA GLU A 50 25.72 2.75 4.46
C GLU A 50 24.44 2.96 5.24
N ILE A 51 24.56 3.71 6.34
CA ILE A 51 23.38 4.12 7.10
C ILE A 51 22.86 5.40 6.47
N CYS A 52 21.61 5.36 6.04
CA CYS A 52 20.97 6.47 5.34
C CYS A 52 19.82 7.01 6.15
N ASN A 53 19.53 8.30 5.95
CA ASN A 53 18.40 8.97 6.58
C ASN A 53 17.73 9.86 5.55
N ASP A 54 16.46 9.63 5.29
CA ASP A 54 15.72 10.40 4.28
C ASP A 54 14.35 10.77 4.80
N THR A 55 13.84 11.89 4.31
CA THR A 55 12.45 12.26 4.49
C THR A 55 11.67 11.59 3.37
N GLU A 56 10.58 10.92 3.75
CA GLU A 56 9.76 10.20 2.77
C GLU A 56 8.29 10.42 3.07
N TRP A 57 7.44 10.04 2.12
CA TRP A 57 6.00 9.95 2.32
C TRP A 57 5.65 8.48 2.52
N LEU A 58 4.97 8.21 3.63
CA LEU A 58 4.43 6.87 3.90
C LEU A 58 3.04 6.78 3.30
N LEU A 59 2.76 5.68 2.60
CA LEU A 59 1.43 5.38 2.10
C LEU A 59 0.88 4.20 2.89
N VAL A 60 -0.31 4.38 3.44
CA VAL A 60 -1.05 3.34 4.15
C VAL A 60 -2.23 3.00 3.25
N ILE A 61 -2.12 1.89 2.55
CA ILE A 61 -3.05 1.50 1.48
C ILE A 61 -3.95 0.39 2.00
N LYS A 62 -5.26 0.63 2.00
CA LYS A 62 -6.19 -0.37 2.53
C LYS A 62 -6.92 -1.02 1.38
N THR A 63 -6.86 -2.35 1.34
CA THR A 63 -7.41 -3.11 0.25
C THR A 63 -7.77 -4.52 0.70
N ARG A 64 -8.10 -5.37 -0.25
CA ARG A 64 -8.38 -6.77 0.02
C ARG A 64 -7.15 -7.61 -0.21
N ARG A 65 -7.00 -8.64 0.62
CA ARG A 65 -5.87 -9.55 0.52
C ARG A 65 -5.74 -10.15 -0.88
N GLU A 66 -6.86 -10.49 -1.49
CA GLU A 66 -6.83 -11.12 -2.82
C GLU A 66 -6.29 -10.19 -3.90
N LEU A 67 -6.21 -8.89 -3.63
CA LEU A 67 -5.70 -7.91 -4.59
C LEU A 67 -4.23 -7.56 -4.36
N TYR A 68 -3.61 -8.13 -3.32
CA TYR A 68 -2.26 -7.70 -2.95
C TYR A 68 -1.26 -7.79 -4.09
N GLU A 69 -1.26 -8.90 -4.82
CA GLU A 69 -0.27 -9.08 -5.90
C GLU A 69 -0.44 -8.05 -6.99
N LEU A 70 -1.69 -7.67 -7.29
CA LEU A 70 -1.95 -6.62 -8.27
C LEU A 70 -1.53 -5.25 -7.76
N VAL A 71 -1.71 -5.01 -6.46
CA VAL A 71 -1.26 -3.78 -5.82
C VAL A 71 0.26 -3.69 -5.90
N GLU A 72 0.94 -4.76 -5.53
CA GLU A 72 2.40 -4.79 -5.57
C GLU A 72 2.92 -4.51 -6.97
N GLU A 73 2.34 -5.17 -7.97
CA GLU A 73 2.76 -4.99 -9.36
C GLU A 73 2.55 -3.54 -9.81
N LYS A 74 1.40 -2.97 -9.46
CA LYS A 74 1.09 -1.61 -9.86
C LYS A 74 2.06 -0.61 -9.23
N ILE A 75 2.34 -0.79 -7.94
CA ILE A 75 3.30 0.08 -7.25
C ILE A 75 4.68 -0.04 -7.88
N GLU A 76 5.12 -1.28 -8.12
CA GLU A 76 6.43 -1.52 -8.69
C GLU A 76 6.57 -0.83 -10.04
N ASN A 77 5.53 -0.88 -10.87
CA ASN A 77 5.57 -0.26 -12.20
C ASN A 77 5.63 1.26 -12.16
N LEU A 78 5.07 1.87 -11.10
CA LEU A 78 5.01 3.33 -11.00
C LEU A 78 6.11 3.92 -10.13
N HIS A 79 6.76 3.09 -9.30
CA HIS A 79 7.70 3.58 -8.30
C HIS A 79 9.03 4.00 -8.93
N GLU A 80 9.62 5.05 -8.35
CA GLU A 80 10.90 5.59 -8.84
C GLU A 80 12.10 4.92 -8.20
N TYR A 81 11.92 4.18 -7.09
CA TYR A 81 13.03 3.51 -6.44
C TYR A 81 13.43 2.24 -7.16
N GLU A 82 14.72 1.93 -7.09
CA GLU A 82 15.23 0.67 -7.59
C GLU A 82 14.62 -0.50 -6.83
N VAL A 83 14.57 -0.38 -5.50
CA VAL A 83 13.94 -1.38 -4.64
C VAL A 83 12.96 -0.65 -3.73
N ALA A 84 11.68 -0.78 -4.03
CA ALA A 84 10.64 -0.12 -3.25
C ALA A 84 10.26 -0.95 -2.03
N GLN A 85 9.85 -0.26 -0.96
CA GLN A 85 9.23 -0.92 0.16
C GLN A 85 7.78 -1.21 -0.21
N ILE A 86 7.40 -2.48 -0.22
CA ILE A 86 6.01 -2.88 -0.46
C ILE A 86 5.77 -4.09 0.43
N VAL A 87 5.02 -3.89 1.51
CA VAL A 87 4.76 -4.97 2.46
C VAL A 87 3.27 -5.03 2.77
N GLN A 88 2.80 -6.22 3.02
CA GLN A 88 1.41 -6.45 3.37
C GLN A 88 1.30 -6.74 4.86
N VAL A 89 0.35 -6.07 5.51
CA VAL A 89 0.02 -6.30 6.92
C VAL A 89 -1.45 -6.72 6.98
N PRO A 90 -1.77 -7.87 7.54
CA PRO A 90 -3.17 -8.29 7.59
C PRO A 90 -3.97 -7.41 8.53
N ILE A 91 -5.21 -7.14 8.18
CA ILE A 91 -6.17 -6.51 9.09
C ILE A 91 -6.87 -7.65 9.79
N VAL A 92 -6.57 -7.81 11.08
CA VAL A 92 -7.08 -8.94 11.86
C VAL A 92 -8.57 -8.80 12.10
N ASP A 93 -9.03 -7.57 12.35
CA ASP A 93 -10.43 -7.31 12.66
C ASP A 93 -10.70 -5.84 12.40
N GLY A 94 -11.95 -5.49 12.26
CA GLY A 94 -12.32 -4.11 12.03
C GLY A 94 -13.83 -3.92 12.12
N PHE A 95 -14.25 -2.66 12.05
CA PHE A 95 -15.66 -2.28 12.09
C PHE A 95 -16.34 -2.81 10.83
N ASN A 96 -17.35 -3.66 10.98
CA ASN A 96 -17.95 -4.35 9.83
C ASN A 96 -18.44 -3.41 8.73
N PRO A 97 -19.15 -2.32 9.02
CA PRO A 97 -19.56 -1.43 7.94
C PRO A 97 -18.40 -0.84 7.15
N TYR A 98 -17.25 -0.58 7.82
CA TYR A 98 -16.06 -0.08 7.14
C TYR A 98 -15.47 -1.15 6.23
N LEU A 99 -15.38 -2.38 6.72
CA LEU A 99 -14.83 -3.48 5.93
C LEU A 99 -15.72 -3.79 4.73
N GLU A 100 -17.05 -3.67 4.89
CA GLU A 100 -17.95 -3.84 3.77
C GLU A 100 -17.77 -2.75 2.73
N TRP A 101 -17.59 -1.52 3.17
CA TRP A 101 -17.33 -0.42 2.27
C TRP A 101 -16.03 -0.67 1.49
N LEU A 102 -15.02 -1.18 2.19
CA LEU A 102 -13.74 -1.49 1.57
C LEU A 102 -13.91 -2.55 0.49
N ARG A 103 -14.70 -3.58 0.78
CA ARG A 103 -15.00 -4.63 -0.19
C ARG A 103 -15.71 -4.07 -1.42
N GLU A 104 -16.72 -3.24 -1.20
CA GLU A 104 -17.54 -2.71 -2.29
C GLU A 104 -16.77 -1.73 -3.17
N SER A 105 -15.72 -1.14 -2.65
CA SER A 105 -14.96 -0.11 -3.34
C SER A 105 -13.76 -0.66 -4.10
N THR A 106 -13.55 -1.99 -4.09
CA THR A 106 -12.41 -2.61 -4.74
C THR A 106 -12.86 -3.70 -5.69
N LEU A 107 -11.97 -4.07 -6.60
CA LEU A 107 -12.25 -5.13 -7.56
C LEU A 107 -12.43 -6.47 -6.89
N SER A 108 -13.21 -7.33 -7.53
CA SER A 108 -13.29 -8.74 -7.16
C SER A 108 -12.45 -9.52 -8.16
N ARG A 109 -11.66 -10.47 -7.67
CA ARG A 109 -10.77 -11.27 -8.52
C ARG A 109 -11.38 -12.60 -8.93
N HIS A 110 -12.61 -12.81 -8.67
CA HIS A 110 -13.24 -14.08 -9.08
C HIS A 110 -13.89 -14.00 -10.41
#